data_9798f6c08b61be51cf395ddf7d4ce79c
#
_entry.id   9798f6c08b61be51cf395ddf7d4ce79c
#
_cell.length_a   1.000
_cell.length_b   1.000
_cell.length_c   1.000
_cell.angle_alpha   90.00
_cell.angle_beta   90.00
_cell.angle_gamma   90.00
#
_symmetry.space_group_name_H-M   'P 1'
#
loop_
_entity.id
_entity.type
_entity.pdbx_description
1 polymer ?
#
loop_
_entity_poly.entity_id
_entity_poly.type
_entity_poly.pdbx_seq_one_letter_code
_entity_poly.pdbx_strand_id
1 'polypeptide(L)'
;MTGELVPSAQKTIRQLQENGHFVCIATGRAYYKTKDFAKISGIHHIVSNGGAALSIDDHVIANRPLDHKTAVALCEEAERKGYGVLIATDDSIDVTMINDNFINQVGYRQEPTRYFLKQSLSYCDIPEIYKIYIAISQDGEMNLKLKDSIGYIRFVDDYLTFQHDEKDRGILNMIKTIHGKVEDVVVFGDDYNDLVMFRPEWTSIAMGNACDALKKKADFVTKASYDDGIEYACRHYGWI
;
A
#
# COMPACT_ATOMS: atom_id res chain seq x y z
N MET A 1 -14.31 -1.55 10.08
CA MET A 1 -14.28 -2.63 9.04
C MET A 1 -13.80 -3.89 9.73
N THR A 2 -14.50 -5.01 9.56
CA THR A 2 -14.20 -6.29 10.26
C THR A 2 -12.96 -7.00 9.72
N GLY A 3 -12.45 -6.59 8.56
CA GLY A 3 -11.34 -7.29 7.88
C GLY A 3 -11.74 -8.64 7.28
N GLU A 4 -13.02 -8.99 7.34
CA GLU A 4 -13.54 -10.24 6.79
C GLU A 4 -13.82 -10.13 5.29
N LEU A 5 -13.60 -11.22 4.58
CA LEU A 5 -13.90 -11.32 3.17
C LEU A 5 -15.42 -11.43 2.97
N VAL A 6 -15.98 -10.53 2.15
CA VAL A 6 -17.40 -10.58 1.78
C VAL A 6 -17.63 -11.80 0.88
N PRO A 7 -18.59 -12.71 1.21
CA PRO A 7 -18.80 -13.96 0.45
C PRO A 7 -19.11 -13.75 -1.02
N SER A 8 -19.90 -12.72 -1.37
CA SER A 8 -20.19 -12.38 -2.77
C SER A 8 -18.94 -11.95 -3.54
N ALA A 9 -18.04 -11.19 -2.91
CA ALA A 9 -16.77 -10.79 -3.50
C ALA A 9 -15.90 -12.01 -3.82
N GLN A 10 -15.80 -12.99 -2.91
CA GLN A 10 -15.05 -14.22 -3.14
C GLN A 10 -15.60 -15.02 -4.32
N LYS A 11 -16.95 -15.14 -4.39
CA LYS A 11 -17.62 -15.83 -5.50
C LYS A 11 -17.35 -15.10 -6.82
N THR A 12 -17.45 -13.77 -6.81
CA THR A 12 -17.21 -12.93 -7.99
C THR A 12 -15.78 -13.05 -8.49
N ILE A 13 -14.80 -13.06 -7.59
CA ILE A 13 -13.37 -13.26 -7.93
C ILE A 13 -13.18 -14.57 -8.70
N ARG A 14 -13.79 -15.68 -8.22
CA ARG A 14 -13.71 -16.97 -8.93
C ARG A 14 -14.34 -16.91 -10.31
N GLN A 15 -15.53 -16.33 -10.43
CA GLN A 15 -16.23 -16.19 -11.71
C GLN A 15 -15.41 -15.36 -12.72
N LEU A 16 -14.79 -14.26 -12.26
CA LEU A 16 -13.91 -13.45 -13.10
C LEU A 16 -12.73 -14.29 -13.60
N GLN A 17 -12.08 -15.06 -12.72
CA GLN A 17 -10.95 -15.93 -13.09
C GLN A 17 -11.37 -17.05 -14.06
N GLU A 18 -12.54 -17.68 -13.83
CA GLU A 18 -13.13 -18.68 -14.72
C GLU A 18 -13.45 -18.10 -16.11
N ASN A 19 -13.84 -16.81 -16.17
CA ASN A 19 -14.07 -16.07 -17.41
C ASN A 19 -12.78 -15.55 -18.07
N GLY A 20 -11.60 -15.88 -17.52
CA GLY A 20 -10.29 -15.51 -18.09
C GLY A 20 -9.77 -14.13 -17.69
N HIS A 21 -10.39 -13.46 -16.73
CA HIS A 21 -9.87 -12.20 -16.21
C HIS A 21 -8.69 -12.43 -15.27
N PHE A 22 -7.65 -11.59 -15.41
CA PHE A 22 -6.54 -11.53 -14.47
C PHE A 22 -6.93 -10.67 -13.27
N VAL A 23 -7.06 -11.29 -12.09
CA VAL A 23 -7.48 -10.61 -10.86
C VAL A 23 -6.27 -10.36 -9.97
N CYS A 24 -6.08 -9.13 -9.53
CA CYS A 24 -4.93 -8.68 -8.74
C CYS A 24 -5.37 -7.80 -7.57
N ILE A 25 -4.70 -7.92 -6.42
CA ILE A 25 -4.82 -6.96 -5.32
C ILE A 25 -3.83 -5.82 -5.54
N ALA A 26 -4.27 -4.56 -5.38
CA ALA A 26 -3.40 -3.39 -5.33
C ALA A 26 -3.50 -2.72 -3.95
N THR A 27 -2.40 -2.67 -3.18
CA THR A 27 -2.41 -2.24 -1.79
C THR A 27 -1.15 -1.47 -1.36
N GLY A 28 -1.32 -0.52 -0.43
CA GLY A 28 -0.19 0.09 0.31
C GLY A 28 0.46 -0.84 1.34
N ARG A 29 -0.21 -1.93 1.71
CA ARG A 29 0.34 -2.90 2.67
C ARG A 29 1.54 -3.64 2.09
N ALA A 30 2.43 -4.13 2.97
CA ALA A 30 3.51 -5.02 2.60
C ALA A 30 2.97 -6.38 2.11
N TYR A 31 3.75 -7.09 1.30
CA TYR A 31 3.37 -8.40 0.78
C TYR A 31 3.11 -9.40 1.92
N TYR A 32 4.00 -9.47 2.93
CA TYR A 32 3.85 -10.39 4.05
C TYR A 32 2.52 -10.20 4.82
N LYS A 33 1.95 -8.98 4.83
CA LYS A 33 0.66 -8.68 5.46
C LYS A 33 -0.53 -9.02 4.57
N THR A 34 -0.32 -9.09 3.26
CA THR A 34 -1.40 -9.23 2.26
C THR A 34 -1.56 -10.67 1.79
N LYS A 35 -0.48 -11.44 1.77
CA LYS A 35 -0.44 -12.79 1.18
C LYS A 35 -1.48 -13.76 1.75
N ASP A 36 -1.71 -13.73 3.07
CA ASP A 36 -2.67 -14.67 3.69
C ASP A 36 -4.12 -14.29 3.32
N PHE A 37 -4.44 -13.00 3.27
CA PHE A 37 -5.73 -12.52 2.79
C PHE A 37 -5.93 -12.83 1.29
N ALA A 38 -4.92 -12.64 0.47
CA ALA A 38 -4.94 -12.97 -0.94
C ALA A 38 -5.22 -14.46 -1.16
N LYS A 39 -4.53 -15.33 -0.41
CA LYS A 39 -4.75 -16.78 -0.46
C LYS A 39 -6.18 -17.17 -0.09
N ILE A 40 -6.75 -16.59 0.98
CA ILE A 40 -8.12 -16.85 1.42
C ILE A 40 -9.12 -16.37 0.35
N SER A 41 -8.85 -15.24 -0.31
CA SER A 41 -9.70 -14.69 -1.37
C SER A 41 -9.55 -15.39 -2.73
N GLY A 42 -8.56 -16.29 -2.87
CA GLY A 42 -8.26 -16.97 -4.13
C GLY A 42 -7.55 -16.09 -5.16
N ILE A 43 -6.87 -15.02 -4.70
CA ILE A 43 -6.09 -14.13 -5.57
C ILE A 43 -4.60 -14.45 -5.38
N HIS A 44 -3.90 -14.73 -6.48
CA HIS A 44 -2.49 -15.14 -6.49
C HIS A 44 -1.53 -14.05 -6.98
N HIS A 45 -2.07 -12.86 -7.30
CA HIS A 45 -1.31 -11.74 -7.87
C HIS A 45 -1.50 -10.51 -7.02
N ILE A 46 -0.41 -9.83 -6.65
CA ILE A 46 -0.47 -8.68 -5.75
C ILE A 46 0.50 -7.60 -6.22
N VAL A 47 -0.02 -6.37 -6.30
CA VAL A 47 0.75 -5.14 -6.30
C VAL A 47 0.74 -4.61 -4.87
N SER A 48 1.85 -4.72 -4.15
CA SER A 48 2.00 -4.36 -2.72
C SER A 48 2.99 -3.22 -2.50
N ASN A 49 3.20 -2.83 -1.25
CA ASN A 49 4.10 -1.74 -0.86
C ASN A 49 3.86 -0.44 -1.64
N GLY A 50 2.56 -0.06 -1.85
CA GLY A 50 2.20 1.16 -2.57
C GLY A 50 2.61 1.15 -4.05
N GLY A 51 2.69 -0.02 -4.68
CA GLY A 51 3.09 -0.17 -6.08
C GLY A 51 4.56 -0.55 -6.30
N ALA A 52 5.35 -0.65 -5.22
CA ALA A 52 6.77 -0.97 -5.32
C ALA A 52 7.07 -2.46 -5.46
N ALA A 53 6.19 -3.32 -4.95
CA ALA A 53 6.37 -4.76 -5.00
C ALA A 53 5.32 -5.43 -5.86
N LEU A 54 5.75 -6.44 -6.62
CA LEU A 54 4.93 -7.26 -7.49
C LEU A 54 5.07 -8.72 -7.10
N SER A 55 3.96 -9.43 -6.98
CA SER A 55 3.95 -10.88 -6.91
C SER A 55 3.01 -11.49 -7.94
N ILE A 56 3.44 -12.58 -8.54
CA ILE A 56 2.68 -13.37 -9.52
C ILE A 56 2.75 -14.82 -9.07
N ASP A 57 1.60 -15.51 -9.09
CA ASP A 57 1.46 -16.89 -8.63
C ASP A 57 2.09 -17.12 -7.24
N ASP A 58 1.78 -16.22 -6.32
CA ASP A 58 2.27 -16.21 -4.92
C ASP A 58 3.80 -16.01 -4.76
N HIS A 59 4.52 -15.66 -5.83
CA HIS A 59 5.96 -15.39 -5.80
C HIS A 59 6.26 -13.92 -5.99
N VAL A 60 7.04 -13.34 -5.08
CA VAL A 60 7.53 -11.95 -5.23
C VAL A 60 8.57 -11.91 -6.35
N ILE A 61 8.28 -11.18 -7.42
CA ILE A 61 9.15 -11.02 -8.59
C ILE A 61 9.90 -9.69 -8.60
N ALA A 62 9.42 -8.72 -7.84
CA ALA A 62 10.06 -7.42 -7.66
C ALA A 62 9.65 -6.81 -6.32
N ASN A 63 10.58 -6.12 -5.67
CA ASN A 63 10.30 -5.22 -4.54
C ASN A 63 11.34 -4.11 -4.59
N ARG A 64 10.89 -2.87 -4.84
CA ARG A 64 11.76 -1.71 -5.06
C ARG A 64 11.93 -0.94 -3.76
N PRO A 65 13.17 -0.72 -3.27
CA PRO A 65 13.42 0.16 -2.13
C PRO A 65 13.08 1.62 -2.47
N LEU A 66 12.99 2.45 -1.46
CA LEU A 66 12.95 3.90 -1.58
C LEU A 66 14.27 4.43 -2.20
N ASP A 67 14.23 5.63 -2.78
CA ASP A 67 15.47 6.30 -3.18
C ASP A 67 16.37 6.48 -1.96
N HIS A 68 17.51 5.82 -1.97
CA HIS A 68 18.38 5.69 -0.81
C HIS A 68 18.81 7.05 -0.27
N LYS A 69 19.25 7.96 -1.15
CA LYS A 69 19.71 9.29 -0.76
C LYS A 69 18.61 10.11 -0.08
N THR A 70 17.42 10.08 -0.64
CA THR A 70 16.24 10.77 -0.11
C THR A 70 15.80 10.16 1.22
N ALA A 71 15.77 8.84 1.31
CA ALA A 71 15.40 8.11 2.52
C ALA A 71 16.35 8.40 3.68
N VAL A 72 17.67 8.35 3.44
CA VAL A 72 18.70 8.69 4.43
C VAL A 72 18.54 10.15 4.88
N ALA A 73 18.41 11.09 3.94
CA ALA A 73 18.27 12.51 4.28
C ALA A 73 17.04 12.80 5.14
N LEU A 74 15.92 12.11 4.87
CA LEU A 74 14.70 12.21 5.67
C LEU A 74 14.89 11.67 7.09
N CYS A 75 15.53 10.51 7.24
CA CYS A 75 15.85 9.93 8.55
C CYS A 75 16.73 10.86 9.38
N GLU A 76 17.80 11.39 8.76
CA GLU A 76 18.71 12.33 9.41
C GLU A 76 18.02 13.66 9.78
N GLU A 77 17.12 14.16 8.94
CA GLU A 77 16.32 15.35 9.27
C GLU A 77 15.45 15.09 10.49
N ALA A 78 14.74 13.96 10.52
CA ALA A 78 13.86 13.58 11.61
C ALA A 78 14.67 13.48 12.94
N GLU A 79 15.80 12.80 12.91
CA GLU A 79 16.64 12.62 14.08
C GLU A 79 17.22 13.93 14.62
N ARG A 80 17.74 14.81 13.73
CA ARG A 80 18.23 16.15 14.13
C ARG A 80 17.15 17.00 14.81
N LYS A 81 15.89 16.74 14.51
CA LYS A 81 14.72 17.40 15.13
C LYS A 81 14.22 16.68 16.37
N GLY A 82 14.87 15.60 16.77
CA GLY A 82 14.54 14.81 17.95
C GLY A 82 13.39 13.83 17.75
N TYR A 83 12.94 13.57 16.51
CA TYR A 83 11.93 12.57 16.21
C TYR A 83 12.54 11.17 16.17
N GLY A 84 11.85 10.21 16.76
CA GLY A 84 12.21 8.80 16.68
C GLY A 84 11.97 8.22 15.30
N VAL A 85 12.87 7.35 14.84
CA VAL A 85 12.85 6.75 13.50
C VAL A 85 12.92 5.23 13.60
N LEU A 86 12.05 4.54 12.85
CA LEU A 86 12.19 3.11 12.57
C LEU A 86 12.33 2.90 11.06
N ILE A 87 13.12 1.93 10.66
CA ILE A 87 13.36 1.58 9.26
C ILE A 87 13.06 0.11 9.02
N ALA A 88 12.24 -0.18 8.00
CA ALA A 88 12.10 -1.52 7.44
C ALA A 88 13.08 -1.69 6.29
N THR A 89 13.91 -2.72 6.39
CA THR A 89 14.97 -3.05 5.42
C THR A 89 14.59 -4.24 4.52
N ASP A 90 13.39 -4.77 4.70
CA ASP A 90 12.80 -5.86 3.91
C ASP A 90 11.27 -5.88 4.02
N ASP A 91 10.64 -6.89 3.43
CA ASP A 91 9.20 -7.13 3.49
C ASP A 91 8.88 -8.14 4.63
N SER A 92 9.11 -7.73 5.87
CA SER A 92 8.85 -8.52 7.08
C SER A 92 8.30 -7.69 8.22
N ILE A 93 8.20 -8.30 9.41
CA ILE A 93 7.83 -7.60 10.66
C ILE A 93 9.02 -6.85 11.29
N ASP A 94 10.21 -6.94 10.71
CA ASP A 94 11.44 -6.43 11.30
C ASP A 94 11.61 -4.95 11.03
N VAL A 95 12.00 -4.22 12.05
CA VAL A 95 12.40 -2.82 11.95
C VAL A 95 13.73 -2.58 12.65
N THR A 96 14.57 -1.76 12.05
CA THR A 96 15.84 -1.31 12.63
C THR A 96 15.67 0.10 13.17
N MET A 97 16.25 0.38 14.32
CA MET A 97 16.37 1.70 14.94
C MET A 97 17.79 1.92 15.44
N ILE A 98 18.27 3.17 15.43
CA ILE A 98 19.61 3.51 15.93
C ILE A 98 19.59 4.02 17.37
N ASN A 99 18.42 4.37 17.88
CA ASN A 99 18.17 4.77 19.28
C ASN A 99 16.72 4.41 19.66
N ASP A 100 16.37 4.61 20.92
CA ASP A 100 15.06 4.25 21.47
C ASP A 100 14.01 5.39 21.35
N ASN A 101 14.33 6.49 20.66
CA ASN A 101 13.47 7.68 20.61
C ASN A 101 12.07 7.37 20.11
N PHE A 102 11.91 6.51 19.09
CA PHE A 102 10.60 6.15 18.59
C PHE A 102 9.73 5.49 19.67
N ILE A 103 10.27 4.48 20.36
CA ILE A 103 9.55 3.75 21.42
C ILE A 103 9.25 4.69 22.59
N ASN A 104 10.17 5.58 22.95
CA ASN A 104 9.98 6.54 24.04
C ASN A 104 8.90 7.59 23.73
N GLN A 105 8.68 7.94 22.47
CA GLN A 105 7.72 8.96 22.03
C GLN A 105 6.33 8.38 21.80
N VAL A 106 6.22 7.20 21.15
CA VAL A 106 4.93 6.64 20.71
C VAL A 106 4.66 5.23 21.21
N GLY A 107 5.62 4.63 21.92
CA GLY A 107 5.51 3.26 22.38
C GLY A 107 5.71 2.22 21.27
N TYR A 108 5.34 0.98 21.56
CA TYR A 108 5.39 -0.11 20.59
C TYR A 108 4.21 0.00 19.62
N ARG A 109 4.49 -0.27 18.35
CA ARG A 109 3.43 -0.31 17.33
C ARG A 109 2.44 -1.41 17.64
N GLN A 110 1.15 -1.16 17.37
CA GLN A 110 0.07 -2.13 17.59
C GLN A 110 0.17 -3.36 16.66
N GLU A 111 0.81 -3.17 15.49
CA GLU A 111 1.05 -4.29 14.58
C GLU A 111 2.21 -5.16 15.05
N PRO A 112 2.18 -6.49 14.79
CA PRO A 112 3.31 -7.36 15.08
C PRO A 112 4.59 -6.78 14.48
N THR A 113 5.55 -6.42 15.33
CA THR A 113 6.80 -5.77 14.93
C THR A 113 7.93 -6.31 15.81
N ARG A 114 9.05 -6.65 15.18
CA ARG A 114 10.28 -7.05 15.86
C ARG A 114 11.32 -5.96 15.73
N TYR A 115 11.80 -5.45 16.84
CA TYR A 115 12.66 -4.28 16.91
C TYR A 115 14.13 -4.67 17.05
N PHE A 116 15.01 -4.09 16.24
CA PHE A 116 16.45 -4.26 16.30
C PHE A 116 17.13 -2.91 16.58
N LEU A 117 17.66 -2.74 17.80
CA LEU A 117 18.44 -1.59 18.17
C LEU A 117 19.90 -1.77 17.72
N LYS A 118 20.38 -0.88 16.84
CA LYS A 118 21.73 -0.88 16.27
C LYS A 118 22.39 0.48 16.48
N GLN A 119 22.79 0.79 17.69
CA GLN A 119 23.31 2.13 18.12
C GLN A 119 24.53 2.64 17.34
N SER A 120 25.37 1.75 16.79
CA SER A 120 26.55 2.12 16.01
C SER A 120 26.29 2.25 14.51
N LEU A 121 25.06 1.99 14.05
CA LEU A 121 24.69 2.05 12.64
C LEU A 121 24.40 3.49 12.23
N SER A 122 24.93 3.91 11.09
CA SER A 122 24.50 5.14 10.41
C SER A 122 23.42 4.79 9.38
N TYR A 123 22.49 5.72 9.12
CA TYR A 123 21.47 5.53 8.10
C TYR A 123 22.04 5.27 6.71
N CYS A 124 23.19 5.88 6.38
CA CYS A 124 23.87 5.68 5.11
C CYS A 124 24.47 4.27 4.93
N ASP A 125 24.68 3.52 6.04
CA ASP A 125 25.20 2.15 6.01
C ASP A 125 24.07 1.10 5.76
N ILE A 126 22.81 1.53 5.76
CA ILE A 126 21.66 0.66 5.45
C ILE A 126 21.53 0.58 3.93
N PRO A 127 21.77 -0.57 3.30
CA PRO A 127 21.86 -0.64 1.84
C PRO A 127 20.52 -0.40 1.14
N GLU A 128 19.42 -0.86 1.75
CA GLU A 128 18.07 -0.74 1.19
C GLU A 128 17.06 -0.37 2.27
N ILE A 129 16.25 0.63 1.99
CA ILE A 129 15.19 1.14 2.87
C ILE A 129 13.87 1.01 2.12
N TYR A 130 12.93 0.25 2.69
CA TYR A 130 11.61 0.02 2.09
C TYR A 130 10.52 0.85 2.71
N LYS A 131 10.62 1.11 4.04
CA LYS A 131 9.71 1.98 4.78
C LYS A 131 10.43 2.71 5.89
N ILE A 132 9.96 3.91 6.19
CA ILE A 132 10.43 4.71 7.33
C ILE A 132 9.20 5.06 8.17
N TYR A 133 9.31 4.92 9.48
CA TYR A 133 8.30 5.37 10.42
C TYR A 133 8.91 6.48 11.27
N ILE A 134 8.29 7.64 11.31
CA ILE A 134 8.77 8.79 12.07
C ILE A 134 7.73 9.16 13.12
N ALA A 135 8.14 9.16 14.38
CA ALA A 135 7.34 9.55 15.54
C ALA A 135 7.04 11.05 15.49
N ILE A 136 5.92 11.42 14.88
CA ILE A 136 5.51 12.81 14.71
C ILE A 136 3.99 12.89 14.65
N SER A 137 3.41 13.78 15.47
CA SER A 137 1.98 14.10 15.43
C SER A 137 1.63 14.94 14.21
N GLN A 138 0.33 15.04 13.90
CA GLN A 138 -0.16 15.84 12.77
C GLN A 138 0.29 17.30 12.85
N ASP A 139 0.23 17.91 14.03
CA ASP A 139 0.64 19.30 14.23
C ASP A 139 2.15 19.54 14.01
N GLY A 140 2.95 18.49 14.19
CA GLY A 140 4.39 18.53 13.99
C GLY A 140 4.86 18.34 12.55
N GLU A 141 3.99 17.88 11.64
CA GLU A 141 4.37 17.48 10.26
C GLU A 141 5.06 18.60 9.46
N MET A 142 4.61 19.83 9.63
CA MET A 142 5.19 21.01 8.95
C MET A 142 6.65 21.26 9.31
N ASN A 143 7.12 20.64 10.41
CA ASN A 143 8.53 20.74 10.79
C ASN A 143 9.45 19.84 9.94
N LEU A 144 8.92 18.81 9.27
CA LEU A 144 9.72 17.98 8.36
C LEU A 144 9.73 18.60 6.96
N LYS A 145 10.85 19.24 6.60
CA LYS A 145 11.01 19.89 5.28
C LYS A 145 11.05 18.90 4.13
N LEU A 146 11.55 17.68 4.38
CA LEU A 146 11.64 16.61 3.40
C LEU A 146 10.40 15.70 3.39
N LYS A 147 9.33 16.05 4.13
CA LYS A 147 8.12 15.24 4.22
C LYS A 147 7.57 14.84 2.84
N ASP A 148 7.51 15.77 1.92
CA ASP A 148 6.91 15.55 0.59
C ASP A 148 7.91 14.96 -0.44
N SER A 149 9.12 14.60 -0.02
CA SER A 149 10.12 13.99 -0.89
C SER A 149 9.91 12.50 -1.15
N ILE A 150 9.12 11.85 -0.30
CA ILE A 150 8.70 10.44 -0.41
C ILE A 150 7.20 10.38 -0.14
N GLY A 151 6.50 9.44 -0.80
CA GLY A 151 5.10 9.18 -0.47
C GLY A 151 4.94 8.81 1.00
N TYR A 152 3.88 9.29 1.64
CA TYR A 152 3.62 8.97 3.04
C TYR A 152 2.13 8.80 3.31
N ILE A 153 1.83 8.11 4.40
CA ILE A 153 0.47 7.89 4.88
C ILE A 153 0.45 7.93 6.41
N ARG A 154 -0.61 8.49 6.97
CA ARG A 154 -0.89 8.48 8.41
C ARG A 154 -1.98 7.46 8.70
N PHE A 155 -1.60 6.33 9.29
CA PHE A 155 -2.55 5.32 9.76
C PHE A 155 -2.97 5.51 11.22
N VAL A 156 -2.10 6.15 12.02
CA VAL A 156 -2.30 6.45 13.44
C VAL A 156 -1.80 7.87 13.73
N ASP A 157 -2.30 8.50 14.80
CA ASP A 157 -2.01 9.89 15.10
C ASP A 157 -0.56 10.15 15.52
N ASP A 158 0.14 9.14 16.04
CA ASP A 158 1.42 9.30 16.71
C ASP A 158 2.62 9.27 15.76
N TYR A 159 2.48 8.69 14.54
CA TYR A 159 3.59 8.61 13.59
C TYR A 159 3.16 8.63 12.13
N LEU A 160 4.06 9.08 11.26
CA LEU A 160 3.96 8.96 9.81
C LEU A 160 4.69 7.71 9.31
N THR A 161 4.10 7.07 8.30
CA THR A 161 4.74 6.00 7.53
C THR A 161 5.11 6.52 6.15
N PHE A 162 6.39 6.53 5.82
CA PHE A 162 6.91 6.88 4.49
C PHE A 162 7.14 5.61 3.68
N GLN A 163 6.56 5.57 2.51
CA GLN A 163 6.62 4.44 1.59
C GLN A 163 6.27 4.91 0.17
N HIS A 164 6.41 4.03 -0.81
CA HIS A 164 5.86 4.31 -2.14
C HIS A 164 4.34 4.53 -2.07
N ASP A 165 3.85 5.47 -2.88
CA ASP A 165 2.43 5.74 -3.11
C ASP A 165 2.19 5.89 -4.62
N GLU A 166 2.48 4.82 -5.35
CA GLU A 166 2.49 4.74 -6.81
C GLU A 166 1.78 3.46 -7.27
N LYS A 167 0.59 3.18 -6.71
CA LYS A 167 -0.18 1.96 -7.07
C LYS A 167 -0.42 1.84 -8.57
N ASP A 168 -0.70 2.96 -9.24
CA ASP A 168 -0.89 3.02 -10.69
C ASP A 168 0.37 2.56 -11.44
N ARG A 169 1.55 2.98 -11.02
CA ARG A 169 2.82 2.55 -11.59
C ARG A 169 3.07 1.05 -11.36
N GLY A 170 2.72 0.55 -10.17
CA GLY A 170 2.77 -0.88 -9.87
C GLY A 170 1.84 -1.69 -10.78
N ILE A 171 0.61 -1.21 -11.03
CA ILE A 171 -0.34 -1.82 -11.96
C ILE A 171 0.22 -1.81 -13.39
N LEU A 172 0.76 -0.69 -13.87
CA LEU A 172 1.40 -0.62 -15.20
C LEU A 172 2.54 -1.63 -15.35
N ASN A 173 3.37 -1.79 -14.31
CA ASN A 173 4.43 -2.79 -14.32
C ASN A 173 3.86 -4.22 -14.33
N MET A 174 2.78 -4.48 -13.60
CA MET A 174 2.07 -5.76 -13.64
C MET A 174 1.56 -6.05 -15.05
N ILE A 175 0.82 -5.11 -15.66
CA ILE A 175 0.30 -5.20 -17.02
C ILE A 175 1.42 -5.53 -18.03
N LYS A 176 2.54 -4.82 -17.93
CA LYS A 176 3.71 -5.07 -18.77
C LYS A 176 4.25 -6.50 -18.58
N THR A 177 4.32 -6.98 -17.35
CA THR A 177 4.84 -8.31 -17.02
C THR A 177 3.97 -9.43 -17.56
N ILE A 178 2.64 -9.27 -17.51
CA ILE A 178 1.68 -10.25 -18.03
C ILE A 178 1.35 -10.05 -19.52
N HIS A 179 2.00 -9.10 -20.19
CA HIS A 179 1.72 -8.71 -21.59
C HIS A 179 0.25 -8.33 -21.83
N GLY A 180 -0.39 -7.73 -20.82
CA GLY A 180 -1.76 -7.21 -20.90
C GLY A 180 -1.84 -5.86 -21.61
N LYS A 181 -3.06 -5.38 -21.84
CA LYS A 181 -3.32 -4.08 -22.45
C LYS A 181 -3.75 -3.07 -21.40
N VAL A 182 -3.28 -1.84 -21.54
CA VAL A 182 -3.59 -0.77 -20.58
C VAL A 182 -5.07 -0.39 -20.59
N GLU A 183 -5.69 -0.43 -21.77
CA GLU A 183 -7.13 -0.15 -21.95
C GLU A 183 -8.07 -1.19 -21.35
N ASP A 184 -7.56 -2.40 -21.05
CA ASP A 184 -8.37 -3.48 -20.43
C ASP A 184 -8.32 -3.43 -18.90
N VAL A 185 -7.64 -2.43 -18.30
CA VAL A 185 -7.51 -2.30 -16.86
C VAL A 185 -8.80 -1.79 -16.23
N VAL A 186 -9.27 -2.52 -15.22
CA VAL A 186 -10.38 -2.10 -14.35
C VAL A 186 -9.85 -1.99 -12.93
N VAL A 187 -10.14 -0.89 -12.25
CA VAL A 187 -9.75 -0.67 -10.86
C VAL A 187 -10.97 -0.42 -9.97
N PHE A 188 -10.94 -1.00 -8.78
CA PHE A 188 -11.87 -0.71 -7.70
C PHE A 188 -11.12 0.01 -6.58
N GLY A 189 -11.74 1.04 -6.01
CA GLY A 189 -11.13 1.78 -4.90
C GLY A 189 -12.15 2.35 -3.94
N ASP A 190 -11.71 2.67 -2.72
CA ASP A 190 -12.59 3.22 -1.68
C ASP A 190 -11.98 4.40 -0.91
N ASP A 191 -10.66 4.60 -0.92
CA ASP A 191 -10.02 5.62 -0.09
C ASP A 191 -9.08 6.54 -0.91
N TYR A 192 -8.61 7.60 -0.29
CA TYR A 192 -7.76 8.62 -0.90
C TYR A 192 -6.49 8.07 -1.54
N ASN A 193 -5.89 7.02 -0.97
CA ASN A 193 -4.71 6.36 -1.50
C ASN A 193 -4.97 5.54 -2.79
N ASP A 194 -6.25 5.45 -3.22
CA ASP A 194 -6.65 4.84 -4.48
C ASP A 194 -6.79 5.85 -5.62
N LEU A 195 -6.78 7.17 -5.32
CA LEU A 195 -6.93 8.22 -6.32
C LEU A 195 -5.92 8.13 -7.46
N VAL A 196 -4.71 7.64 -7.18
CA VAL A 196 -3.64 7.44 -8.17
C VAL A 196 -4.00 6.37 -9.21
N MET A 197 -4.88 5.40 -8.85
CA MET A 197 -5.33 4.33 -9.75
C MET A 197 -6.49 4.76 -10.66
N PHE A 198 -7.15 5.90 -10.38
CA PHE A 198 -8.29 6.38 -11.18
C PHE A 198 -7.76 7.23 -12.35
N ARG A 199 -7.16 6.56 -13.32
CA ARG A 199 -6.53 7.15 -14.50
C ARG A 199 -7.52 7.19 -15.67
N PRO A 200 -7.45 8.20 -16.56
CA PRO A 200 -8.39 8.34 -17.69
C PRO A 200 -8.39 7.17 -18.67
N GLU A 201 -7.27 6.43 -18.74
CA GLU A 201 -7.12 5.29 -19.64
C GLU A 201 -7.65 3.97 -19.09
N TRP A 202 -8.13 3.94 -17.84
CA TRP A 202 -8.65 2.76 -17.14
C TRP A 202 -10.14 2.91 -16.84
N THR A 203 -10.84 1.79 -16.71
CA THR A 203 -12.19 1.81 -16.13
C THR A 203 -12.07 1.87 -14.61
N SER A 204 -12.55 2.97 -14.02
CA SER A 204 -12.44 3.24 -12.59
C SER A 204 -13.79 3.12 -11.88
N ILE A 205 -13.85 2.28 -10.84
CA ILE A 205 -15.06 1.98 -10.08
C ILE A 205 -14.85 2.37 -8.61
N ALA A 206 -15.58 3.38 -8.16
CA ALA A 206 -15.61 3.73 -6.74
C ALA A 206 -16.62 2.88 -5.99
N MET A 207 -16.20 2.33 -4.85
CA MET A 207 -17.13 1.64 -3.95
C MET A 207 -18.16 2.62 -3.38
N GLY A 208 -19.37 2.15 -3.07
CA GLY A 208 -20.43 2.99 -2.52
C GLY A 208 -20.08 3.65 -1.18
N ASN A 209 -19.17 3.02 -0.41
CA ASN A 209 -18.58 3.58 0.82
C ASN A 209 -17.30 4.38 0.58
N ALA A 210 -16.91 4.65 -0.67
CA ALA A 210 -15.69 5.39 -0.99
C ALA A 210 -15.77 6.87 -0.56
N CYS A 211 -14.61 7.51 -0.44
CA CYS A 211 -14.51 8.95 -0.21
C CYS A 211 -15.09 9.74 -1.41
N ASP A 212 -15.56 10.96 -1.15
CA ASP A 212 -16.21 11.80 -2.16
C ASP A 212 -15.27 12.15 -3.32
N ALA A 213 -13.98 12.31 -3.05
CA ALA A 213 -12.99 12.61 -4.08
C ALA A 213 -12.90 11.47 -5.12
N LEU A 214 -12.94 10.23 -4.66
CA LEU A 214 -12.88 9.06 -5.50
C LEU A 214 -14.18 8.90 -6.32
N LYS A 215 -15.35 9.05 -5.66
CA LYS A 215 -16.66 9.00 -6.33
C LYS A 215 -16.80 10.02 -7.44
N LYS A 216 -16.25 11.23 -7.27
CA LYS A 216 -16.27 12.29 -8.29
C LYS A 216 -15.38 11.99 -9.49
N LYS A 217 -14.35 11.17 -9.31
CA LYS A 217 -13.36 10.83 -10.34
C LYS A 217 -13.69 9.52 -11.07
N ALA A 218 -14.55 8.68 -10.48
CA ALA A 218 -14.91 7.36 -10.98
C ALA A 218 -15.78 7.41 -12.24
N ASP A 219 -15.57 6.46 -13.15
CA ASP A 219 -16.48 6.21 -14.27
C ASP A 219 -17.81 5.61 -13.79
N PHE A 220 -17.77 4.84 -12.71
CA PHE A 220 -18.94 4.23 -12.10
C PHE A 220 -18.83 4.18 -10.56
N VAL A 221 -19.93 4.50 -9.89
CA VAL A 221 -20.04 4.33 -8.44
C VAL A 221 -20.92 3.13 -8.17
N THR A 222 -20.34 2.07 -7.63
CA THR A 222 -21.06 0.84 -7.29
C THR A 222 -21.66 0.90 -5.89
N LYS A 223 -22.23 -0.21 -5.41
CA LYS A 223 -22.71 -0.34 -4.03
C LYS A 223 -21.55 -0.41 -3.03
N ALA A 224 -21.85 -0.30 -1.74
CA ALA A 224 -20.85 -0.43 -0.69
C ALA A 224 -20.22 -1.85 -0.68
N SER A 225 -19.02 -1.97 -0.15
CA SER A 225 -18.29 -3.24 -0.07
C SER A 225 -19.07 -4.33 0.68
N TYR A 226 -19.82 -3.93 1.71
CA TYR A 226 -20.68 -4.82 2.52
C TYR A 226 -22.08 -5.03 1.91
N ASP A 227 -22.39 -4.39 0.77
CA ASP A 227 -23.66 -4.49 0.03
C ASP A 227 -23.39 -5.03 -1.40
N ASP A 228 -22.54 -6.03 -1.49
CA ASP A 228 -22.19 -6.76 -2.72
C ASP A 228 -21.71 -5.87 -3.89
N GLY A 229 -21.02 -4.76 -3.58
CA GLY A 229 -20.66 -3.74 -4.56
C GLY A 229 -19.77 -4.27 -5.69
N ILE A 230 -18.83 -5.19 -5.41
CA ILE A 230 -17.97 -5.78 -6.45
C ILE A 230 -18.82 -6.64 -7.40
N GLU A 231 -19.67 -7.52 -6.87
CA GLU A 231 -20.57 -8.35 -7.68
C GLU A 231 -21.50 -7.50 -8.53
N TYR A 232 -22.10 -6.46 -7.92
CA TYR A 232 -23.01 -5.56 -8.63
C TYR A 232 -22.34 -4.88 -9.83
N ALA A 233 -21.13 -4.34 -9.67
CA ALA A 233 -20.40 -3.73 -10.77
C ALA A 233 -20.02 -4.75 -11.85
N CYS A 234 -19.52 -5.93 -11.47
CA CYS A 234 -19.15 -6.96 -12.44
C CYS A 234 -20.33 -7.44 -13.28
N ARG A 235 -21.54 -7.54 -12.70
CA ARG A 235 -22.77 -7.84 -13.43
C ARG A 235 -23.21 -6.68 -14.34
N HIS A 236 -23.08 -5.44 -13.86
CA HIS A 236 -23.43 -4.25 -14.63
C HIS A 236 -22.63 -4.17 -15.94
N TYR A 237 -21.34 -4.52 -15.89
CA TYR A 237 -20.46 -4.52 -17.06
C TYR A 237 -20.47 -5.84 -17.84
N GLY A 238 -21.17 -6.87 -17.39
CA GLY A 238 -21.27 -8.16 -18.05
C GLY A 238 -19.98 -9.00 -17.99
N TRP A 239 -19.16 -8.80 -16.97
CA TRP A 239 -17.93 -9.59 -16.76
C TRP A 239 -18.21 -10.96 -16.11
N ILE A 240 -19.36 -11.07 -15.41
CA ILE A 240 -19.89 -12.31 -14.79
C ILE A 240 -21.37 -12.48 -15.06
#